data_c0cc0fb5a888766e936391dbaf22ee81
#
_entry.id   c0cc0fb5a888766e936391dbaf22ee81
#
_cell.length_a   1.000
_cell.length_b   1.000
_cell.length_c   1.000
_cell.angle_alpha   90.00
_cell.angle_beta   90.00
_cell.angle_gamma   90.00
#
_symmetry.space_group_name_H-M   'P 1'
#
loop_
_entity.id
_entity.type
_entity.pdbx_description
1 polymer ?
#
loop_
_entity_poly.entity_id
_entity_poly.type
_entity_poly.pdbx_seq_one_letter_code
_entity_poly.pdbx_strand_id
1 'polypeptide(L)'
;MKPDPKTQGFPLCDLHHCPMRRVMLEQPAAQEIPSFHQCERRDCSRVFRDGHGYSDFADGRFDVSRLSYRQCPACAGTLYLAEVDHALKVETWECAVMECDYIETVHSPASR
;
A
#
# COMPACT_ATOMS: atom_id res chain seq x y z
N MET A 1 -22.83 3.13 10.16
CA MET A 1 -21.51 3.67 10.18
C MET A 1 -20.62 2.93 9.20
N LYS A 2 -19.83 3.66 8.46
CA LYS A 2 -19.00 3.04 7.49
C LYS A 2 -17.79 2.39 8.14
N PRO A 3 -17.41 1.20 7.72
CA PRO A 3 -16.23 0.59 8.32
C PRO A 3 -14.97 1.37 7.99
N ASP A 4 -14.04 1.33 8.91
CA ASP A 4 -12.77 2.00 8.71
C ASP A 4 -11.94 1.12 7.79
N PRO A 5 -11.58 1.57 6.61
CA PRO A 5 -10.81 0.72 5.69
C PRO A 5 -9.46 0.33 6.26
N LYS A 6 -8.93 1.13 7.17
CA LYS A 6 -7.64 0.80 7.75
C LYS A 6 -7.72 -0.38 8.70
N THR A 7 -8.91 -0.69 9.21
CA THR A 7 -9.03 -1.84 10.08
C THR A 7 -9.59 -3.04 9.38
N GLN A 8 -10.32 -2.88 8.29
CA GLN A 8 -10.94 -3.99 7.63
C GLN A 8 -10.43 -4.24 6.24
N GLY A 9 -10.00 -3.23 5.58
CA GLY A 9 -9.54 -3.38 4.22
C GLY A 9 -8.07 -3.60 4.15
N PHE A 10 -7.60 -3.88 2.97
CA PHE A 10 -6.20 -4.03 2.71
C PHE A 10 -5.82 -3.03 1.64
N PRO A 11 -4.57 -2.58 1.62
CA PRO A 11 -4.14 -1.71 0.54
C PRO A 11 -4.28 -2.43 -0.78
N LEU A 12 -4.47 -1.67 -1.84
CA LEU A 12 -4.45 -2.23 -3.18
C LEU A 12 -3.04 -2.17 -3.74
N CYS A 13 -2.70 -3.14 -4.57
CA CYS A 13 -1.43 -3.11 -5.26
C CYS A 13 -1.42 -1.91 -6.20
N ASP A 14 -0.36 -1.12 -6.14
CA ASP A 14 -0.29 0.08 -6.96
C ASP A 14 -0.07 -0.24 -8.44
N LEU A 15 0.29 -1.48 -8.77
CA LEU A 15 0.48 -1.88 -10.17
C LEU A 15 -0.73 -2.61 -10.73
N HIS A 16 -1.35 -3.47 -9.96
CA HIS A 16 -2.46 -4.30 -10.47
C HIS A 16 -3.81 -3.91 -9.91
N HIS A 17 -3.84 -3.05 -8.90
CA HIS A 17 -5.07 -2.55 -8.28
C HIS A 17 -5.91 -3.67 -7.67
N CYS A 18 -5.29 -4.78 -7.31
CA CYS A 18 -6.01 -5.83 -6.62
C CYS A 18 -5.64 -5.81 -5.14
N PRO A 19 -6.47 -6.38 -4.29
CA PRO A 19 -6.19 -6.33 -2.86
C PRO A 19 -4.89 -7.03 -2.52
N MET A 20 -4.20 -6.50 -1.53
CA MET A 20 -2.99 -7.11 -1.03
C MET A 20 -3.31 -7.79 0.28
N ARG A 21 -2.72 -8.95 0.49
CA ARG A 21 -2.96 -9.68 1.72
C ARG A 21 -1.80 -9.49 2.69
N ARG A 22 -2.09 -9.61 3.95
CA ARG A 22 -1.08 -9.43 4.97
C ARG A 22 -0.21 -10.66 5.07
N VAL A 23 1.09 -10.44 5.13
CA VAL A 23 2.05 -11.51 5.26
C VAL A 23 2.88 -11.23 6.48
N MET A 24 3.09 -12.22 7.32
CA MET A 24 3.92 -12.08 8.50
C MET A 24 5.15 -12.93 8.33
N LEU A 25 6.30 -12.34 8.64
CA LEU A 25 7.54 -13.07 8.57
C LEU A 25 7.62 -14.01 9.76
N GLU A 26 8.00 -15.26 9.49
CA GLU A 26 7.99 -16.22 10.56
C GLU A 26 9.05 -15.98 11.58
N GLN A 27 10.20 -15.59 11.18
CA GLN A 27 11.29 -15.38 12.10
C GLN A 27 11.99 -14.10 11.75
N PRO A 28 11.38 -12.99 12.06
CA PRO A 28 12.00 -11.73 11.69
C PRO A 28 13.23 -11.49 12.52
N ALA A 29 14.20 -10.82 11.93
CA ALA A 29 15.31 -10.33 12.71
C ALA A 29 14.80 -9.28 13.68
N ALA A 30 15.62 -8.96 14.67
CA ALA A 30 15.14 -8.13 15.75
C ALA A 30 14.61 -6.79 15.28
N GLN A 31 15.16 -6.21 14.27
CA GLN A 31 14.69 -4.93 13.82
C GLN A 31 13.84 -5.02 12.58
N GLU A 32 13.47 -6.20 12.15
CA GLU A 32 12.72 -6.32 10.93
C GLU A 32 11.28 -6.02 11.14
N ILE A 33 10.61 -5.63 10.08
CA ILE A 33 9.19 -5.42 10.12
C ILE A 33 8.53 -6.78 10.11
N PRO A 34 7.72 -7.09 11.11
CA PRO A 34 7.17 -8.45 11.20
C PRO A 34 6.07 -8.74 10.20
N SER A 35 5.50 -7.73 9.57
CA SER A 35 4.43 -8.00 8.62
C SER A 35 4.43 -6.94 7.54
N PHE A 36 3.85 -7.29 6.41
CA PHE A 36 3.68 -6.37 5.31
C PHE A 36 2.52 -6.89 4.48
N HIS A 37 2.07 -6.11 3.50
CA HIS A 37 1.00 -6.54 2.60
C HIS A 37 1.61 -6.87 1.25
N GLN A 38 1.14 -7.94 0.63
CA GLN A 38 1.68 -8.40 -0.63
C GLN A 38 0.56 -8.59 -1.63
N CYS A 39 0.79 -8.24 -2.88
CA CYS A 39 -0.19 -8.43 -3.92
C CYS A 39 -0.61 -9.90 -3.98
N GLU A 40 -1.90 -10.13 -4.15
CA GLU A 40 -2.39 -11.50 -4.16
C GLU A 40 -2.08 -12.24 -5.44
N ARG A 41 -1.63 -11.55 -6.47
CA ARG A 41 -1.29 -12.22 -7.72
C ARG A 41 0.02 -12.96 -7.55
N ARG A 42 0.07 -14.17 -8.05
CA ARG A 42 1.27 -14.99 -7.89
C ARG A 42 2.47 -14.42 -8.62
N ASP A 43 2.24 -13.75 -9.74
CA ASP A 43 3.32 -13.24 -10.54
C ASP A 43 3.71 -11.83 -10.16
N CYS A 44 3.27 -11.35 -9.01
CA CYS A 44 3.57 -10.00 -8.58
C CYS A 44 4.35 -10.03 -7.28
N SER A 45 5.47 -9.33 -7.25
CA SER A 45 6.28 -9.24 -6.04
C SER A 45 6.03 -7.96 -5.27
N ARG A 46 5.01 -7.21 -5.64
CA ARG A 46 4.76 -5.91 -5.04
C ARG A 46 4.29 -6.04 -3.60
N VAL A 47 4.84 -5.21 -2.73
CA VAL A 47 4.46 -5.20 -1.32
C VAL A 47 4.27 -3.78 -0.85
N PHE A 48 3.50 -3.61 0.20
CA PHE A 48 3.32 -2.33 0.86
C PHE A 48 3.74 -2.47 2.32
N ARG A 49 4.58 -1.56 2.78
CA ARG A 49 5.01 -1.50 4.17
C ARG A 49 4.72 -0.12 4.72
N ASP A 50 4.02 -0.08 5.86
CA ASP A 50 3.76 1.17 6.52
C ASP A 50 5.09 1.80 6.90
N GLY A 51 5.26 3.04 6.56
CA GLY A 51 6.52 3.75 6.81
C GLY A 51 7.51 3.63 5.67
N HIS A 52 7.26 2.75 4.71
CA HIS A 52 8.20 2.53 3.61
C HIS A 52 7.55 2.60 2.24
N GLY A 53 6.22 2.49 2.17
CA GLY A 53 5.54 2.60 0.90
C GLY A 53 5.54 1.31 0.11
N TYR A 54 5.43 1.43 -1.21
CA TYR A 54 5.36 0.28 -2.09
C TYR A 54 6.75 -0.04 -2.64
N SER A 55 7.09 -1.31 -2.59
CA SER A 55 8.36 -1.78 -3.13
C SER A 55 8.15 -3.21 -3.58
N ASP A 56 9.21 -3.94 -3.83
CA ASP A 56 9.11 -5.33 -4.23
C ASP A 56 9.78 -6.20 -3.20
N PHE A 57 9.30 -7.42 -3.05
CA PHE A 57 9.91 -8.37 -2.12
C PHE A 57 10.16 -9.65 -2.89
N ALA A 58 11.41 -10.02 -3.04
CA ALA A 58 11.78 -11.21 -3.78
C ALA A 58 13.06 -11.77 -3.20
N ASP A 59 13.16 -13.09 -3.21
CA ASP A 59 14.34 -13.78 -2.71
C ASP A 59 14.66 -13.39 -1.27
N GLY A 60 13.60 -13.18 -0.49
CA GLY A 60 13.78 -12.88 0.94
C GLY A 60 14.22 -11.48 1.23
N ARG A 61 14.19 -10.58 0.26
CA ARG A 61 14.67 -9.22 0.47
C ARG A 61 13.73 -8.20 -0.15
N PHE A 62 13.72 -7.02 0.43
CA PHE A 62 12.95 -5.91 -0.11
C PHE A 62 13.82 -5.16 -1.12
N ASP A 63 13.26 -4.96 -2.29
CA ASP A 63 13.95 -4.31 -3.39
C ASP A 63 13.29 -2.97 -3.62
N VAL A 64 14.05 -1.89 -3.46
CA VAL A 64 13.49 -0.55 -3.56
C VAL A 64 13.79 0.12 -4.90
N SER A 65 14.18 -0.65 -5.90
CA SER A 65 14.46 -0.03 -7.19
C SER A 65 13.22 0.55 -7.83
N ARG A 66 12.03 0.06 -7.47
CA ARG A 66 10.78 0.63 -7.95
C ARG A 66 9.96 1.16 -6.78
N LEU A 67 10.60 1.79 -5.83
CA LEU A 67 9.93 2.30 -4.66
C LEU A 67 8.96 3.40 -5.02
N SER A 68 7.77 3.34 -4.46
CA SER A 68 6.78 4.39 -4.60
C SER A 68 6.30 4.74 -3.21
N TYR A 69 6.66 5.92 -2.73
CA TYR A 69 6.33 6.32 -1.38
C TYR A 69 5.61 7.65 -1.42
N ARG A 70 4.41 7.69 -0.86
CA ARG A 70 3.66 8.91 -0.72
C ARG A 70 3.55 9.24 0.75
N GLN A 71 3.98 10.41 1.12
CA GLN A 71 3.93 10.82 2.51
C GLN A 71 2.68 11.63 2.76
N CYS A 72 2.02 11.38 3.87
CA CYS A 72 0.84 12.13 4.26
C CYS A 72 1.23 13.55 4.65
N PRO A 73 0.66 14.57 4.03
CA PRO A 73 1.03 15.93 4.41
C PRO A 73 0.46 16.35 5.76
N ALA A 74 -0.50 15.61 6.27
CA ALA A 74 -1.09 15.99 7.55
C ALA A 74 -0.32 15.44 8.74
N CYS A 75 0.22 14.23 8.64
CA CYS A 75 0.88 13.63 9.79
C CYS A 75 2.21 12.97 9.45
N ALA A 76 2.66 13.11 8.22
CA ALA A 76 3.92 12.52 7.76
C ALA A 76 3.91 10.99 7.74
N GLY A 77 2.74 10.39 7.85
CA GLY A 77 2.63 8.93 7.73
C GLY A 77 2.71 8.50 6.29
N THR A 78 2.39 7.25 6.03
CA THR A 78 2.48 6.68 4.70
C THR A 78 1.08 6.54 4.11
N LEU A 79 0.93 6.94 2.87
CA LEU A 79 -0.35 6.76 2.18
C LEU A 79 -0.36 5.44 1.42
N TYR A 80 -1.52 4.81 1.36
CA TYR A 80 -1.68 3.59 0.58
C TYR A 80 -2.83 3.76 -0.39
N LEU A 81 -2.81 2.99 -1.47
CA LEU A 81 -3.87 3.06 -2.46
C LEU A 81 -5.08 2.32 -1.90
N ALA A 82 -6.15 3.04 -1.66
CA ALA A 82 -7.33 2.48 -1.03
C ALA A 82 -8.39 2.06 -2.04
N GLU A 83 -8.49 2.77 -3.15
CA GLU A 83 -9.57 2.52 -4.08
C GLU A 83 -9.19 3.06 -5.44
N VAL A 84 -9.64 2.41 -6.49
CA VAL A 84 -9.43 2.89 -7.85
C VAL A 84 -10.76 2.84 -8.57
N ASP A 85 -11.13 3.97 -9.18
CA ASP A 85 -12.30 4.02 -10.02
C ASP A 85 -11.81 4.00 -11.46
N HIS A 86 -11.95 2.87 -12.11
CA HIS A 86 -11.40 2.71 -13.45
C HIS A 86 -12.18 3.50 -14.48
N ALA A 87 -13.46 3.71 -14.24
CA ALA A 87 -14.27 4.45 -15.18
C ALA A 87 -13.89 5.92 -15.20
N LEU A 88 -13.65 6.48 -14.04
CA LEU A 88 -13.27 7.88 -13.93
C LEU A 88 -11.76 8.08 -13.90
N LYS A 89 -11.01 7.01 -13.82
CA LYS A 89 -9.54 7.06 -13.73
C LYS A 89 -9.08 7.88 -12.55
N VAL A 90 -9.68 7.60 -11.41
CA VAL A 90 -9.36 8.29 -10.17
C VAL A 90 -8.86 7.29 -9.16
N GLU A 91 -7.78 7.63 -8.47
CA GLU A 91 -7.23 6.83 -7.39
C GLU A 91 -7.46 7.54 -6.08
N THR A 92 -7.85 6.80 -5.06
CA THR A 92 -8.02 7.34 -3.72
C THR A 92 -6.94 6.78 -2.83
N TRP A 93 -6.18 7.66 -2.21
CA TRP A 93 -5.09 7.30 -1.31
C TRP A 93 -5.44 7.73 0.09
N GLU A 94 -5.19 6.86 1.07
CA GLU A 94 -5.53 7.14 2.45
C GLU A 94 -4.30 6.94 3.33
N CYS A 95 -4.25 7.66 4.44
CA CYS A 95 -3.13 7.55 5.35
C CYS A 95 -3.25 6.26 6.17
N ALA A 96 -2.13 5.57 6.32
CA ALA A 96 -2.11 4.32 7.06
C ALA A 96 -2.13 4.50 8.57
N VAL A 97 -1.91 5.71 9.05
CA VAL A 97 -1.93 5.97 10.48
C VAL A 97 -3.38 5.97 10.95
N MET A 98 -3.68 5.16 11.95
CA MET A 98 -5.07 4.96 12.37
C MET A 98 -5.77 6.24 12.79
N GLU A 99 -5.04 7.12 13.45
CA GLU A 99 -5.66 8.35 13.94
C GLU A 99 -5.74 9.45 12.89
N CYS A 100 -5.24 9.20 11.71
CA CYS A 100 -5.20 10.24 10.68
C CYS A 100 -6.28 9.97 9.66
N ASP A 101 -7.08 10.97 9.35
CA ASP A 101 -8.18 10.81 8.40
C ASP A 101 -7.88 11.36 7.03
N TYR A 102 -6.63 11.61 6.74
CA TYR A 102 -6.29 12.25 5.46
C TYR A 102 -6.61 11.33 4.29
N ILE A 103 -7.25 11.88 3.29
CA ILE A 103 -7.58 11.17 2.06
C ILE A 103 -7.31 12.12 0.91
N GLU A 104 -6.69 11.61 -0.14
CA GLU A 104 -6.51 12.43 -1.33
C GLU A 104 -6.90 11.63 -2.55
N THR A 105 -7.42 12.31 -3.57
CA THR A 105 -7.76 11.66 -4.83
C THR A 105 -6.83 12.19 -5.91
N VAL A 106 -6.43 11.29 -6.80
CA VAL A 106 -5.49 11.63 -7.84
C VAL A 106 -6.04 11.09 -9.13
N HIS A 107 -6.03 11.89 -10.18
CA HIS A 107 -6.45 11.39 -11.49
C HIS A 107 -5.31 10.57 -12.07
N SER A 108 -5.66 9.42 -12.60
CA SER A 108 -4.67 8.54 -13.15
C SER A 108 -4.02 9.19 -14.36
N PRO A 109 -2.71 9.15 -14.44
CA PRO A 109 -2.06 9.75 -15.58
C PRO A 109 -2.14 8.93 -16.82
N ALA A 110 -2.64 7.77 -16.72
CA ALA A 110 -2.54 6.90 -17.80
C ALA A 110 -3.41 7.18 -18.84
N SER A 111 -3.64 8.10 -19.23
CA SER A 111 -4.46 8.21 -20.20
C SER A 111 -3.78 7.98 -21.38
N ARG A 112 -3.11 7.53 -21.70
CA ARG A 112 -2.61 7.33 -22.88
C ARG A 112 -2.77 6.18 -23.40
#